data_f0e48c76dfe4799af3020d9bd549d3f4
#
_entry.id   f0e48c76dfe4799af3020d9bd549d3f4
#
_cell.length_a   1.000
_cell.length_b   1.000
_cell.length_c   1.000
_cell.angle_alpha   90.00
_cell.angle_beta   90.00
_cell.angle_gamma   90.00
#
_symmetry.space_group_name_H-M   'P 1'
#
loop_
_entity.id
_entity.type
_entity.pdbx_description
1 polymer ?
#
loop_
_entity_poly.entity_id
_entity_poly.type
_entity_poly.pdbx_seq_one_letter_code
_entity_poly.pdbx_strand_id
1 'polypeptide(L)'
;MSDIKLYNDDCMNILPSLADGSISLTLTDIPYDEVNRKSAGLRNLDKSHADIITFPLDDFIDEVVRVTSGSIYIFCGSVQVSHIRNRLIEHGMSVRHCIWEKNNPSPMNGQHMWLSSIENCVYGRKKGAY
;
A
#
# COMPACT_ATOMS: atom_id res chain seq x y z
N MET A 1 23.33 15.57 -10.01
CA MET A 1 23.21 14.23 -9.39
C MET A 1 21.90 14.19 -8.62
N SER A 2 21.14 13.12 -8.75
CA SER A 2 19.95 12.94 -7.91
C SER A 2 20.41 12.47 -6.53
N ASP A 3 20.01 13.21 -5.48
CA ASP A 3 20.31 12.82 -4.11
C ASP A 3 19.38 11.68 -3.68
N ILE A 4 19.97 10.60 -3.15
CA ILE A 4 19.21 9.49 -2.56
C ILE A 4 19.24 9.69 -1.03
N LYS A 5 18.06 9.72 -0.41
CA LYS A 5 17.90 9.74 1.04
C LYS A 5 17.23 8.44 1.49
N LEU A 6 17.84 7.75 2.43
CA LEU A 6 17.33 6.52 3.03
C LEU A 6 16.96 6.79 4.48
N TYR A 7 15.76 6.32 4.87
CA TYR A 7 15.27 6.40 6.23
C TYR A 7 14.99 4.98 6.73
N ASN A 8 15.42 4.67 7.95
CA ASN A 8 15.14 3.40 8.62
C ASN A 8 14.38 3.69 9.91
N ASP A 9 13.08 3.95 9.77
CA ASP A 9 12.18 4.29 10.88
C ASP A 9 10.74 4.00 10.45
N ASP A 10 9.80 4.08 11.40
CA ASP A 10 8.36 4.05 11.11
C ASP A 10 8.01 5.23 10.18
N CYS A 11 7.24 4.96 9.13
CA CYS A 11 6.84 5.99 8.17
C CYS A 11 6.08 7.14 8.83
N MET A 12 5.33 6.88 9.92
CA MET A 12 4.60 7.92 10.64
C MET A 12 5.51 8.84 11.47
N ASN A 13 6.76 8.47 11.70
CA ASN A 13 7.78 9.36 12.24
C ASN A 13 8.44 10.23 11.16
N ILE A 14 8.52 9.72 9.92
CA ILE A 14 9.20 10.38 8.81
C ILE A 14 8.27 11.31 8.03
N LEU A 15 7.08 10.83 7.65
CA LEU A 15 6.14 11.58 6.81
C LEU A 15 5.85 12.98 7.33
N PRO A 16 5.58 13.20 8.65
CA PRO A 16 5.34 14.55 9.18
C PRO A 16 6.50 15.52 9.02
N SER A 17 7.73 15.02 8.86
CA SER A 17 8.92 15.85 8.64
C SER A 17 9.08 16.34 7.21
N LEU A 18 8.35 15.74 6.26
CA LEU A 18 8.38 16.14 4.86
C LEU A 18 7.43 17.30 4.59
N ALA A 19 7.85 18.23 3.74
CA ALA A 19 7.04 19.39 3.38
C ALA A 19 5.85 18.98 2.49
N ASP A 20 4.76 19.73 2.58
CA ASP A 20 3.56 19.54 1.74
C ASP A 20 3.92 19.56 0.25
N GLY A 21 3.46 18.57 -0.49
CA GLY A 21 3.66 18.48 -1.93
C GLY A 21 5.12 18.34 -2.38
N SER A 22 6.03 17.98 -1.48
CA SER A 22 7.46 17.86 -1.81
C SER A 22 7.82 16.59 -2.60
N ILE A 23 6.90 15.63 -2.64
CA ILE A 23 7.07 14.33 -3.30
C ILE A 23 6.25 14.30 -4.59
N SER A 24 6.89 14.12 -5.74
CA SER A 24 6.20 14.08 -7.03
C SER A 24 5.39 12.80 -7.22
N LEU A 25 5.90 11.68 -6.71
CA LEU A 25 5.29 10.35 -6.82
C LEU A 25 5.50 9.57 -5.53
N THR A 26 4.42 9.02 -4.98
CA THR A 26 4.49 8.02 -3.91
C THR A 26 4.16 6.65 -4.46
N LEU A 27 5.06 5.69 -4.21
CA LEU A 27 4.87 4.28 -4.50
C LEU A 27 5.19 3.49 -3.23
N THR A 28 4.22 2.73 -2.74
CA THR A 28 4.35 2.00 -1.48
C THR A 28 3.62 0.67 -1.53
N ASP A 29 4.10 -0.27 -0.73
CA ASP A 29 3.50 -1.57 -0.46
C ASP A 29 3.28 -1.66 1.05
N ILE A 30 2.03 -1.57 1.48
CA ILE A 30 1.68 -1.56 2.90
C ILE A 30 1.48 -2.99 3.41
N PRO A 31 1.60 -3.25 4.73
CA PRO A 31 1.27 -4.56 5.29
C PRO A 31 -0.18 -4.97 4.95
N TYR A 32 -0.38 -6.22 4.53
CA TYR A 32 -1.69 -6.75 4.18
C TYR A 32 -2.35 -7.39 5.40
N ASP A 33 -3.52 -6.93 5.80
CA ASP A 33 -4.25 -7.45 6.98
C ASP A 33 -4.59 -8.94 6.89
N GLU A 34 -4.62 -9.51 5.67
CA GLU A 34 -4.99 -10.91 5.44
C GLU A 34 -3.82 -11.89 5.61
N VAL A 35 -2.57 -11.44 5.46
CA VAL A 35 -1.40 -12.32 5.44
C VAL A 35 -1.13 -12.95 6.82
N ASN A 36 -1.58 -12.29 7.89
CA ASN A 36 -1.38 -12.71 9.27
C ASN A 36 -2.46 -13.62 9.85
N ARG A 37 -3.51 -13.94 9.11
CA ARG A 37 -4.50 -14.94 9.55
C ARG A 37 -3.83 -16.30 9.54
N LYS A 38 -3.89 -16.99 10.70
CA LYS A 38 -3.29 -18.30 11.00
C LYS A 38 -3.38 -19.25 9.79
N SER A 39 -2.33 -19.31 9.00
CA SER A 39 -2.12 -20.43 8.07
C SER A 39 -1.78 -21.63 8.95
N ALA A 40 -2.65 -22.63 9.02
CA ALA A 40 -2.57 -23.82 9.88
C ALA A 40 -1.21 -24.58 9.75
N GLY A 41 -0.10 -23.95 10.13
CA GLY A 41 1.23 -24.53 10.20
C GLY A 41 1.94 -24.75 8.84
N LEU A 42 1.33 -24.42 7.71
CA LEU A 42 1.89 -24.66 6.37
C LEU A 42 2.90 -23.61 5.90
N ARG A 43 2.97 -22.47 6.56
CA ARG A 43 3.99 -21.44 6.32
C ARG A 43 4.73 -21.16 7.61
N ASN A 44 5.99 -21.64 7.67
CA ASN A 44 6.96 -21.19 8.67
C ASN A 44 7.65 -19.92 8.17
N LEU A 45 6.86 -18.95 7.68
CA LEU A 45 7.39 -17.63 7.36
C LEU A 45 7.56 -16.88 8.67
N ASP A 46 8.73 -16.33 8.86
CA ASP A 46 9.00 -15.40 9.95
C ASP A 46 7.96 -14.28 9.85
N LYS A 47 7.09 -14.19 10.84
CA LYS A 47 6.08 -13.13 10.94
C LYS A 47 6.80 -11.88 11.40
N SER A 48 7.57 -11.27 10.50
CA SER A 48 8.28 -10.05 10.79
C SER A 48 7.29 -8.92 11.06
N HIS A 49 7.71 -7.92 11.82
CA HIS A 49 6.94 -6.70 12.07
C HIS A 49 6.46 -6.01 10.78
N ALA A 50 7.10 -6.28 9.65
CA ALA A 50 6.74 -5.73 8.34
C ALA A 50 5.37 -6.19 7.81
N ASP A 51 4.83 -7.31 8.33
CA ASP A 51 3.54 -7.86 7.90
C ASP A 51 2.37 -7.41 8.80
N ILE A 52 2.62 -6.50 9.74
CA ILE A 52 1.61 -6.00 10.68
C ILE A 52 1.45 -4.50 10.46
N ILE A 53 0.21 -4.05 10.24
CA ILE A 53 -0.07 -2.62 10.23
C ILE A 53 0.07 -2.11 11.67
N THR A 54 1.01 -1.19 11.88
CA THR A 54 1.31 -0.56 13.17
C THR A 54 0.77 0.86 13.28
N PHE A 55 0.18 1.37 12.21
CA PHE A 55 -0.31 2.75 12.10
C PHE A 55 -1.80 2.79 11.71
N PRO A 56 -2.54 3.84 12.10
CA PRO A 56 -3.89 4.09 11.59
C PRO A 56 -3.84 4.34 10.08
N LEU A 57 -4.58 3.56 9.30
CA LEU A 57 -4.52 3.61 7.83
C LEU A 57 -4.97 4.97 7.28
N ASP A 58 -5.95 5.61 7.92
CA ASP A 58 -6.41 6.95 7.54
C ASP A 58 -5.32 8.00 7.72
N ASP A 59 -4.65 8.01 8.88
CA ASP A 59 -3.57 8.95 9.16
C ASP A 59 -2.42 8.79 8.17
N PHE A 60 -2.09 7.55 7.82
CA PHE A 60 -1.09 7.25 6.81
C PHE A 60 -1.50 7.80 5.43
N ILE A 61 -2.74 7.56 5.00
CA ILE A 61 -3.23 8.05 3.70
C ILE A 61 -3.22 9.57 3.68
N ASP A 62 -3.66 10.23 4.75
CA ASP A 62 -3.70 11.68 4.87
C ASP A 62 -2.30 12.29 4.73
N GLU A 63 -1.31 11.72 5.40
CA GLU A 63 0.08 12.16 5.30
C GLU A 63 0.66 11.91 3.90
N VAL A 64 0.40 10.74 3.31
CA VAL A 64 0.83 10.43 1.94
C VAL A 64 0.21 11.41 0.94
N VAL A 65 -1.08 11.73 1.09
CA VAL A 65 -1.74 12.75 0.25
C VAL A 65 -1.16 14.13 0.48
N ARG A 66 -0.88 14.52 1.72
CA ARG A 66 -0.30 15.82 2.06
C ARG A 66 1.05 16.02 1.38
N VAL A 67 1.96 15.06 1.52
CA VAL A 67 3.33 15.18 1.00
C VAL A 67 3.43 15.01 -0.51
N THR A 68 2.46 14.34 -1.16
CA THR A 68 2.53 14.03 -2.59
C THR A 68 1.86 15.12 -3.42
N SER A 69 2.57 15.68 -4.40
CA SER A 69 2.03 16.65 -5.36
C SER A 69 1.41 16.02 -6.61
N GLY A 70 1.79 14.78 -6.95
CA GLY A 70 1.40 14.10 -8.19
C GLY A 70 0.54 12.86 -7.95
N SER A 71 1.09 11.71 -8.24
CA SER A 71 0.41 10.42 -8.22
C SER A 71 0.83 9.57 -7.01
N ILE A 72 -0.10 8.75 -6.54
CA ILE A 72 0.07 7.82 -5.43
C ILE A 72 -0.29 6.42 -5.90
N TYR A 73 0.56 5.44 -5.61
CA TYR A 73 0.32 4.02 -5.82
C TYR A 73 0.49 3.28 -4.49
N ILE A 74 -0.56 2.63 -4.01
CA ILE A 74 -0.56 1.87 -2.77
C ILE A 74 -0.92 0.42 -3.08
N PHE A 75 0.06 -0.48 -3.02
CA PHE A 75 -0.17 -1.92 -3.02
C PHE A 75 -0.75 -2.33 -1.67
N CYS A 76 -1.78 -3.19 -1.68
CA CYS A 76 -2.54 -3.52 -0.48
C CYS A 76 -3.27 -4.86 -0.61
N GLY A 77 -3.70 -5.40 0.52
CA GLY A 77 -4.60 -6.55 0.55
C GLY A 77 -5.99 -6.25 -0.01
N SER A 78 -6.70 -7.28 -0.46
CA SER A 78 -8.02 -7.14 -1.09
C SER A 78 -9.05 -6.46 -0.19
N VAL A 79 -8.99 -6.68 1.11
CA VAL A 79 -9.89 -6.08 2.12
C VAL A 79 -9.66 -4.57 2.30
N GLN A 80 -8.44 -4.10 2.00
CA GLN A 80 -8.04 -2.71 2.18
C GLN A 80 -8.39 -1.82 0.99
N VAL A 81 -8.62 -2.40 -0.19
CA VAL A 81 -8.85 -1.67 -1.46
C VAL A 81 -9.96 -0.62 -1.34
N SER A 82 -11.13 -1.02 -0.80
CA SER A 82 -12.29 -0.12 -0.69
C SER A 82 -12.02 1.04 0.25
N HIS A 83 -11.34 0.77 1.36
CA HIS A 83 -11.00 1.76 2.36
C HIS A 83 -10.05 2.82 1.79
N ILE A 84 -8.91 2.38 1.23
CA ILE A 84 -7.91 3.27 0.62
C ILE A 84 -8.53 4.08 -0.52
N ARG A 85 -9.32 3.42 -1.38
CA ARG A 85 -10.00 4.08 -2.50
C ARG A 85 -10.91 5.21 -2.02
N ASN A 86 -11.74 4.95 -1.02
CA ASN A 86 -12.68 5.94 -0.50
C ASN A 86 -11.95 7.12 0.15
N ARG A 87 -10.90 6.85 0.96
CA ARG A 87 -10.12 7.91 1.59
C ARG A 87 -9.44 8.82 0.58
N LEU A 88 -8.85 8.28 -0.50
CA LEU A 88 -8.27 9.08 -1.58
C LEU A 88 -9.33 9.92 -2.32
N ILE A 89 -10.56 9.39 -2.49
CA ILE A 89 -11.68 10.13 -3.09
C ILE A 89 -12.11 11.29 -2.19
N GLU A 90 -12.17 11.10 -0.88
CA GLU A 90 -12.47 12.16 0.09
C GLU A 90 -11.47 13.32 0.00
N HIS A 91 -10.22 13.02 -0.33
CA HIS A 91 -9.20 14.03 -0.65
C HIS A 91 -9.32 14.64 -2.05
N GLY A 92 -10.38 14.38 -2.79
CA GLY A 92 -10.64 14.93 -4.12
C GLY A 92 -9.76 14.36 -5.24
N MET A 93 -9.12 13.21 -5.03
CA MET A 93 -8.28 12.56 -6.02
C MET A 93 -9.10 11.79 -7.06
N SER A 94 -8.57 11.68 -8.28
CA SER A 94 -9.05 10.72 -9.27
C SER A 94 -8.43 9.36 -8.97
N VAL A 95 -9.26 8.33 -8.76
CA VAL A 95 -8.80 7.04 -8.24
C VAL A 95 -9.12 5.90 -9.22
N ARG A 96 -8.21 4.93 -9.33
CA ARG A 96 -8.38 3.67 -10.04
C ARG A 96 -7.92 2.49 -9.18
N HIS A 97 -8.59 1.37 -9.30
CA HIS A 97 -8.12 0.08 -8.83
C HIS A 97 -7.31 -0.56 -9.96
N CYS A 98 -6.04 -0.81 -9.71
CA CYS A 98 -5.11 -1.47 -10.62
C CYS A 98 -4.84 -2.88 -10.12
N ILE A 99 -4.63 -3.81 -11.03
CA ILE A 99 -4.35 -5.21 -10.75
C ILE A 99 -3.04 -5.60 -11.40
N TRP A 100 -2.17 -6.22 -10.62
CA TRP A 100 -0.99 -6.89 -11.13
C TRP A 100 -1.25 -8.38 -11.18
N GLU A 101 -1.32 -8.96 -12.37
CA GLU A 101 -1.44 -10.39 -12.58
C GLU A 101 -0.07 -11.06 -12.45
N LYS A 102 0.00 -12.10 -11.59
CA LYS A 102 1.22 -12.87 -11.35
C LYS A 102 1.31 -14.03 -12.35
N ASN A 103 2.48 -14.18 -12.96
CA ASN A 103 2.76 -15.35 -13.83
C ASN A 103 3.01 -16.63 -13.02
N ASN A 104 3.32 -16.51 -11.72
CA ASN A 104 3.68 -17.59 -10.82
C ASN A 104 2.90 -17.51 -9.51
N PRO A 105 1.56 -17.70 -9.53
CA PRO A 105 0.76 -17.67 -8.31
C PRO A 105 1.23 -18.75 -7.34
N SER A 106 1.12 -18.46 -6.04
CA SER A 106 1.45 -19.43 -5.00
C SER A 106 0.50 -20.64 -5.10
N PRO A 107 1.00 -21.88 -5.19
CA PRO A 107 0.15 -23.09 -5.27
C PRO A 107 -0.55 -23.43 -3.95
N MET A 108 -0.27 -22.69 -2.87
CA MET A 108 -0.83 -22.94 -1.55
C MET A 108 -2.33 -22.68 -1.55
N ASN A 109 -3.09 -23.61 -0.97
CA ASN A 109 -4.56 -23.61 -0.88
C ASN A 109 -5.33 -23.95 -2.18
N GLY A 110 -4.66 -24.23 -3.30
CA GLY A 110 -5.33 -24.60 -4.56
C GLY A 110 -6.23 -25.85 -4.49
N GLN A 111 -6.11 -26.64 -3.41
CA GLN A 111 -7.00 -27.78 -3.16
C GLN A 111 -8.34 -27.39 -2.53
N HIS A 112 -8.43 -26.20 -1.93
CA HIS A 112 -9.58 -25.78 -1.13
C HIS A 112 -10.26 -24.52 -1.65
N MET A 113 -9.56 -23.72 -2.45
CA MET A 113 -10.09 -22.48 -3.02
C MET A 113 -9.33 -22.10 -4.29
N TRP A 114 -9.87 -21.14 -5.03
CA TRP A 114 -9.19 -20.57 -6.20
C TRP A 114 -7.87 -19.94 -5.81
N LEU A 115 -6.83 -20.17 -6.63
CA LEU A 115 -5.53 -19.53 -6.43
C LEU A 115 -5.65 -18.02 -6.60
N SER A 116 -5.04 -17.27 -5.69
CA SER A 116 -4.88 -15.83 -5.85
C SER A 116 -3.68 -15.56 -6.76
N SER A 117 -3.96 -15.13 -7.98
CA SER A 117 -2.96 -14.78 -8.99
C SER A 117 -2.75 -13.28 -9.16
N ILE A 118 -3.37 -12.47 -8.31
CA ILE A 118 -3.33 -11.02 -8.44
C ILE A 118 -2.79 -10.35 -7.19
N GLU A 119 -2.17 -9.18 -7.40
CA GLU A 119 -1.93 -8.17 -6.36
C GLU A 119 -2.80 -6.94 -6.65
N ASN A 120 -3.26 -6.30 -5.59
CA ASN A 120 -4.09 -5.11 -5.71
C ASN A 120 -3.24 -3.85 -5.51
N CYS A 121 -3.49 -2.84 -6.34
CA CYS A 121 -2.91 -1.53 -6.18
C CYS A 121 -3.99 -0.46 -6.33
N VAL A 122 -4.08 0.47 -5.39
CA VAL A 122 -4.94 1.64 -5.52
C VAL A 122 -4.09 2.79 -6.02
N TYR A 123 -4.45 3.27 -7.20
CA TYR A 123 -3.87 4.46 -7.82
C TYR A 123 -4.72 5.68 -7.53
N GLY A 124 -4.10 6.76 -7.06
CA GLY A 124 -4.70 8.07 -6.89
C GLY A 124 -3.88 9.15 -7.59
N ARG A 125 -4.56 10.13 -8.19
CA ARG A 125 -3.92 11.27 -8.86
C ARG A 125 -4.55 12.57 -8.43
N LYS A 126 -3.74 13.56 -8.04
CA LYS A 126 -4.21 14.92 -7.79
C LYS A 126 -4.66 15.58 -9.10
N LYS A 127 -5.62 16.47 -9.00
CA LYS A 127 -6.12 17.25 -10.16
C LYS A 127 -4.97 18.05 -10.77
N GLY A 128 -4.77 17.94 -12.06
CA GLY A 128 -3.71 18.64 -12.79
C GLY A 128 -2.32 17.97 -12.74
N ALA A 129 -2.16 16.89 -12.00
CA ALA A 129 -0.92 16.10 -12.02
C ALA A 129 -0.88 15.19 -13.27
N TYR A 130 0.34 14.91 -13.75
CA TYR A 130 0.61 14.00 -14.89
C TYR A 130 1.37 12.78 -14.40
#